data_a775d1cb0d540c99b1d3ed03a280143b
#
_entry.id   a775d1cb0d540c99b1d3ed03a280143b
#
_cell.length_a   1.000
_cell.length_b   1.000
_cell.length_c   1.000
_cell.angle_alpha   90.00
_cell.angle_beta   90.00
_cell.angle_gamma   90.00
#
_symmetry.space_group_name_H-M   'P 1'
#
loop_
_entity.id
_entity.type
_entity.pdbx_description
1 polymer ?
#
loop_
_entity_poly.entity_id
_entity_poly.type
_entity_poly.pdbx_seq_one_letter_code
_entity_poly.pdbx_strand_id
1 'polypeptide(L)'
;QASINQMLAATSVDDFNTNLIRLFTALPRRIGDVRSELLKDLEKKDVRVSIEQDILDSLSSQIITNLVSGDQTIEDLLGVKIELITNPAWIDSLIMSTNTSRHKPYKVYKITHPRRTEEFNQWLDTQTSQHTELLIHGTRNPNIFSILKCGLIIRPTNAVISGAAYGEGIYHSAHTDKSLGYTGSNPDKIFLIQNVHMGTPYVYDGWYRDGKGISRQQMNYNHLKSIGH
;
A
#
# COMPACT_ATOMS: atom_id res chain seq x y z
N GLN A 1 -15.67 -3.38 -5.03
CA GLN A 1 -14.53 -4.23 -4.61
C GLN A 1 -14.78 -5.71 -4.88
N ALA A 2 -15.97 -6.26 -4.57
CA ALA A 2 -16.26 -7.69 -4.79
C ALA A 2 -15.98 -8.13 -6.24
N SER A 3 -16.47 -7.37 -7.24
CA SER A 3 -16.23 -7.67 -8.65
C SER A 3 -14.74 -7.64 -9.02
N ILE A 4 -13.96 -6.70 -8.47
CA ILE A 4 -12.50 -6.62 -8.69
C ILE A 4 -11.81 -7.85 -8.12
N ASN A 5 -12.17 -8.28 -6.92
CA ASN A 5 -11.61 -9.48 -6.30
C ASN A 5 -11.95 -10.74 -7.11
N GLN A 6 -13.18 -10.81 -7.66
CA GLN A 6 -13.58 -11.90 -8.55
C GLN A 6 -12.83 -11.88 -9.89
N MET A 7 -12.61 -10.69 -10.47
CA MET A 7 -11.76 -10.54 -11.66
C MET A 7 -10.33 -11.02 -11.41
N LEU A 8 -9.76 -10.69 -10.26
CA LEU A 8 -8.42 -11.13 -9.88
C LEU A 8 -8.34 -12.66 -9.74
N ALA A 9 -9.38 -13.29 -9.19
CA ALA A 9 -9.48 -14.74 -9.03
C ALA A 9 -9.89 -15.49 -10.31
N ALA A 10 -10.32 -14.79 -11.37
CA ALA A 10 -10.83 -15.40 -12.59
C ALA A 10 -9.78 -16.27 -13.30
N THR A 11 -10.17 -17.46 -13.72
CA THR A 11 -9.35 -18.43 -14.46
C THR A 11 -9.73 -18.53 -15.93
N SER A 12 -10.81 -17.87 -16.35
CA SER A 12 -11.25 -17.78 -17.75
C SER A 12 -11.55 -16.34 -18.14
N VAL A 13 -11.47 -16.08 -19.46
CA VAL A 13 -11.79 -14.76 -20.02
C VAL A 13 -13.26 -14.41 -19.81
N ASP A 14 -14.15 -15.39 -19.92
CA ASP A 14 -15.60 -15.18 -19.76
C ASP A 14 -15.95 -14.81 -18.31
N ASP A 15 -15.36 -15.49 -17.35
CA ASP A 15 -15.53 -15.19 -15.93
C ASP A 15 -14.99 -13.80 -15.61
N PHE A 16 -13.80 -13.47 -16.11
CA PHE A 16 -13.22 -12.13 -15.95
C PHE A 16 -14.14 -11.05 -16.52
N ASN A 17 -14.55 -11.19 -17.77
CA ASN A 17 -15.38 -10.20 -18.45
C ASN A 17 -16.77 -10.05 -17.83
N THR A 18 -17.35 -11.14 -17.34
CA THR A 18 -18.62 -11.10 -16.59
C THR A 18 -18.48 -10.20 -15.35
N ASN A 19 -17.41 -10.34 -14.60
CA ASN A 19 -17.19 -9.53 -13.41
C ASN A 19 -16.80 -8.09 -13.74
N LEU A 20 -16.12 -7.84 -14.86
CA LEU A 20 -15.84 -6.50 -15.38
C LEU A 20 -17.13 -5.77 -15.77
N ILE A 21 -18.07 -6.45 -16.45
CA ILE A 21 -19.39 -5.88 -16.80
C ILE A 21 -20.19 -5.56 -15.53
N ARG A 22 -20.18 -6.45 -14.53
CA ARG A 22 -20.80 -6.16 -13.23
C ARG A 22 -20.23 -4.91 -12.56
N LEU A 23 -18.90 -4.74 -12.65
CA LEU A 23 -18.24 -3.54 -12.12
C LEU A 23 -18.69 -2.28 -12.85
N PHE A 24 -18.81 -2.32 -14.19
CA PHE A 24 -19.33 -1.19 -14.99
C PHE A 24 -20.76 -0.83 -14.64
N THR A 25 -21.59 -1.82 -14.30
CA THR A 25 -22.95 -1.58 -13.86
C THR A 25 -22.99 -0.95 -12.47
N ALA A 26 -22.11 -1.39 -11.56
CA ALA A 26 -22.03 -0.87 -10.19
C ALA A 26 -21.39 0.52 -10.10
N LEU A 27 -20.47 0.83 -11.01
CA LEU A 27 -19.76 2.12 -11.11
C LEU A 27 -20.00 2.73 -12.49
N PRO A 28 -21.15 3.35 -12.75
CA PRO A 28 -21.47 3.96 -14.03
C PRO A 28 -20.44 5.05 -14.39
N ARG A 29 -19.83 4.91 -15.55
CA ARG A 29 -18.89 5.87 -16.09
C ARG A 29 -19.07 5.97 -17.59
N ARG A 30 -18.51 7.02 -18.19
CA ARG A 30 -18.58 7.20 -19.64
C ARG A 30 -17.67 6.16 -20.31
N ILE A 31 -18.27 5.11 -20.87
CA ILE A 31 -17.61 4.07 -21.67
C ILE A 31 -18.12 4.22 -23.09
N GLY A 32 -17.22 4.36 -24.06
CA GLY A 32 -17.60 4.53 -25.47
C GLY A 32 -18.20 3.25 -26.03
N ASP A 33 -17.46 2.16 -25.99
CA ASP A 33 -17.91 0.82 -26.38
C ASP A 33 -17.43 -0.19 -25.34
N VAL A 34 -18.38 -0.81 -24.65
CA VAL A 34 -18.08 -1.83 -23.62
C VAL A 34 -17.30 -3.01 -24.21
N ARG A 35 -17.56 -3.37 -25.47
CA ARG A 35 -16.89 -4.51 -26.12
C ARG A 35 -15.40 -4.28 -26.31
N SER A 36 -14.99 -3.03 -26.51
CA SER A 36 -13.57 -2.68 -26.64
C SER A 36 -12.81 -2.76 -25.31
N GLU A 37 -13.54 -2.74 -24.19
CA GLU A 37 -12.99 -2.80 -22.83
C GLU A 37 -12.81 -4.24 -22.33
N LEU A 38 -13.43 -5.22 -23.01
CA LEU A 38 -13.36 -6.63 -22.60
C LEU A 38 -12.00 -7.24 -23.01
N LEU A 39 -11.51 -8.12 -22.14
CA LEU A 39 -10.31 -8.88 -22.46
C LEU A 39 -10.58 -9.96 -23.52
N LYS A 40 -9.63 -10.18 -24.40
CA LYS A 40 -9.62 -11.27 -25.37
C LYS A 40 -8.80 -12.47 -24.90
N ASP A 41 -7.87 -12.23 -23.98
CA ASP A 41 -7.01 -13.20 -23.31
C ASP A 41 -6.73 -12.75 -21.88
N LEU A 42 -6.15 -13.63 -21.06
CA LEU A 42 -5.83 -13.32 -19.65
C LEU A 42 -4.43 -12.70 -19.46
N GLU A 43 -3.64 -12.49 -20.51
CA GLU A 43 -2.29 -11.92 -20.37
C GLU A 43 -2.31 -10.52 -19.76
N LYS A 44 -3.36 -9.75 -20.06
CA LYS A 44 -3.55 -8.38 -19.56
C LYS A 44 -4.45 -8.30 -18.31
N LYS A 45 -4.78 -9.44 -17.71
CA LYS A 45 -5.68 -9.50 -16.56
C LYS A 45 -5.24 -8.58 -15.43
N ASP A 46 -4.00 -8.71 -14.98
CA ASP A 46 -3.49 -7.97 -13.83
C ASP A 46 -3.41 -6.46 -14.11
N VAL A 47 -3.04 -6.08 -15.33
CA VAL A 47 -3.04 -4.67 -15.76
C VAL A 47 -4.45 -4.10 -15.72
N ARG A 48 -5.43 -4.87 -16.24
CA ARG A 48 -6.83 -4.42 -16.24
C ARG A 48 -7.39 -4.31 -14.83
N VAL A 49 -7.16 -5.30 -13.97
CA VAL A 49 -7.55 -5.25 -12.56
C VAL A 49 -6.95 -4.02 -11.87
N SER A 50 -5.68 -3.74 -12.14
CA SER A 50 -4.98 -2.57 -11.62
C SER A 50 -5.66 -1.25 -12.00
N ILE A 51 -6.04 -1.09 -13.26
CA ILE A 51 -6.74 0.12 -13.74
C ILE A 51 -8.09 0.29 -13.05
N GLU A 52 -8.88 -0.78 -12.93
CA GLU A 52 -10.18 -0.72 -12.28
C GLU A 52 -10.08 -0.41 -10.79
N GLN A 53 -9.05 -0.94 -10.12
CA GLN A 53 -8.79 -0.62 -8.73
C GLN A 53 -8.41 0.85 -8.55
N ASP A 54 -7.52 1.40 -9.41
CA ASP A 54 -7.13 2.81 -9.33
C ASP A 54 -8.34 3.76 -9.50
N ILE A 55 -9.29 3.39 -10.37
CA ILE A 55 -10.53 4.16 -10.55
C ILE A 55 -11.39 4.10 -9.27
N LEU A 56 -11.58 2.91 -8.70
CA LEU A 56 -12.37 2.73 -7.48
C LEU A 56 -11.74 3.50 -6.31
N ASP A 57 -10.42 3.41 -6.15
CA ASP A 57 -9.68 4.09 -5.09
C ASP A 57 -9.75 5.62 -5.25
N SER A 58 -9.67 6.12 -6.50
CA SER A 58 -9.83 7.54 -6.79
C SER A 58 -11.22 8.05 -6.45
N LEU A 59 -12.27 7.29 -6.81
CA LEU A 59 -13.64 7.61 -6.44
C LEU A 59 -13.85 7.60 -4.92
N SER A 60 -13.29 6.62 -4.25
CA SER A 60 -13.35 6.54 -2.78
C SER A 60 -12.65 7.74 -2.12
N SER A 61 -11.51 8.15 -2.64
CA SER A 61 -10.80 9.34 -2.17
C SER A 61 -11.58 10.63 -2.42
N GLN A 62 -12.24 10.77 -3.58
CA GLN A 62 -13.10 11.91 -3.87
C GLN A 62 -14.31 11.99 -2.94
N ILE A 63 -14.94 10.85 -2.62
CA ILE A 63 -16.05 10.78 -1.66
C ILE A 63 -15.57 11.26 -0.29
N ILE A 64 -14.42 10.79 0.17
CA ILE A 64 -13.82 11.21 1.44
C ILE A 64 -13.57 12.72 1.44
N THR A 65 -12.98 13.25 0.37
CA THR A 65 -12.72 14.71 0.25
C THR A 65 -14.02 15.52 0.23
N ASN A 66 -15.07 15.04 -0.43
CA ASN A 66 -16.36 15.72 -0.50
C ASN A 66 -17.16 15.64 0.81
N LEU A 67 -16.84 14.67 1.69
CA LEU A 67 -17.45 14.58 3.03
C LEU A 67 -16.87 15.60 4.02
N VAL A 68 -15.74 16.23 3.69
CA VAL A 68 -15.21 17.35 4.45
C VAL A 68 -16.08 18.57 4.17
N SER A 69 -17.07 18.79 5.00
CA SER A 69 -17.99 19.94 4.91
C SER A 69 -17.94 20.75 6.20
N GLY A 70 -18.05 22.07 6.08
CA GLY A 70 -18.01 22.99 7.21
C GLY A 70 -16.61 23.18 7.78
N ASP A 71 -16.50 23.28 9.09
CA ASP A 71 -15.23 23.53 9.80
C ASP A 71 -14.36 22.27 9.98
N GLN A 72 -14.81 21.11 9.49
CA GLN A 72 -14.09 19.85 9.62
C GLN A 72 -12.90 19.80 8.65
N THR A 73 -11.71 19.55 9.16
CA THR A 73 -10.48 19.44 8.38
C THR A 73 -10.25 18.00 7.88
N ILE A 74 -9.35 17.84 6.91
CA ILE A 74 -8.88 16.50 6.50
C ILE A 74 -8.22 15.77 7.67
N GLU A 75 -7.51 16.49 8.53
CA GLU A 75 -6.88 15.93 9.74
C GLU A 75 -7.92 15.35 10.70
N ASP A 76 -9.02 16.07 10.91
CA ASP A 76 -10.13 15.59 11.76
C ASP A 76 -10.77 14.34 11.16
N LEU A 77 -11.00 14.33 9.84
CA LEU A 77 -11.60 13.18 9.13
C LEU A 77 -10.73 11.95 9.23
N LEU A 78 -9.41 12.10 9.13
CA LEU A 78 -8.45 11.01 9.16
C LEU A 78 -8.02 10.63 10.59
N GLY A 79 -8.25 11.51 11.55
CA GLY A 79 -7.81 11.35 12.94
C GLY A 79 -6.30 11.45 13.09
N VAL A 80 -5.64 12.28 12.26
CA VAL A 80 -4.19 12.47 12.24
C VAL A 80 -3.83 13.95 12.37
N LYS A 81 -2.58 14.23 12.70
CA LYS A 81 -1.96 15.54 12.54
C LYS A 81 -0.98 15.49 11.39
N ILE A 82 -0.96 16.51 10.54
CA ILE A 82 -0.14 16.62 9.34
C ILE A 82 0.74 17.87 9.45
N GLU A 83 2.04 17.70 9.56
CA GLU A 83 3.00 18.78 9.70
C GLU A 83 3.97 18.77 8.51
N LEU A 84 4.06 19.89 7.78
CA LEU A 84 5.08 20.06 6.75
C LEU A 84 6.46 20.22 7.40
N ILE A 85 7.39 19.33 7.07
CA ILE A 85 8.77 19.41 7.55
C ILE A 85 9.56 20.31 6.61
N THR A 86 10.11 21.39 7.18
CA THR A 86 10.91 22.38 6.44
C THR A 86 12.38 22.38 6.84
N ASN A 87 12.77 21.59 7.86
CA ASN A 87 14.16 21.54 8.32
C ASN A 87 15.04 20.70 7.35
N PRO A 88 15.96 21.32 6.60
CA PRO A 88 16.79 20.62 5.63
C PRO A 88 17.64 19.50 6.25
N ALA A 89 18.23 19.77 7.42
CA ALA A 89 19.10 18.79 8.09
C ALA A 89 18.33 17.52 8.49
N TRP A 90 17.07 17.68 8.91
CA TRP A 90 16.22 16.54 9.22
C TRP A 90 15.86 15.75 7.96
N ILE A 91 15.52 16.45 6.85
CA ILE A 91 15.22 15.84 5.56
C ILE A 91 16.43 15.08 5.03
N ASP A 92 17.62 15.68 5.09
CA ASP A 92 18.87 15.04 4.64
C ASP A 92 19.19 13.79 5.47
N SER A 93 19.01 13.84 6.79
CA SER A 93 19.15 12.68 7.67
C SER A 93 18.19 11.56 7.30
N LEU A 94 16.92 11.88 7.01
CA LEU A 94 15.92 10.89 6.58
C LEU A 94 16.31 10.27 5.23
N ILE A 95 16.75 11.07 4.27
CA ILE A 95 17.21 10.61 2.96
C ILE A 95 18.40 9.65 3.11
N MET A 96 19.37 10.01 3.93
CA MET A 96 20.55 9.15 4.18
C MET A 96 20.14 7.83 4.84
N SER A 97 19.23 7.86 5.82
CA SER A 97 18.78 6.67 6.53
C SER A 97 17.97 5.70 5.64
N THR A 98 17.27 6.23 4.63
CA THR A 98 16.41 5.43 3.73
C THR A 98 17.05 5.13 2.38
N ASN A 99 18.33 5.49 2.18
CA ASN A 99 19.09 5.30 0.94
C ASN A 99 18.37 5.83 -0.32
N THR A 100 17.79 7.02 -0.22
CA THR A 100 16.99 7.65 -1.29
C THR A 100 17.81 8.55 -2.20
N SER A 101 19.11 8.31 -2.33
CA SER A 101 20.07 9.21 -3.03
C SER A 101 19.69 9.56 -4.46
N ARG A 102 18.93 8.71 -5.15
CA ARG A 102 18.46 8.94 -6.54
C ARG A 102 17.17 9.77 -6.62
N HIS A 103 16.34 9.73 -5.59
CA HIS A 103 15.02 10.37 -5.58
C HIS A 103 14.91 11.30 -4.39
N LYS A 104 15.16 12.60 -4.63
CA LYS A 104 15.00 13.61 -3.58
C LYS A 104 13.53 13.98 -3.43
N PRO A 105 12.96 13.95 -2.22
CA PRO A 105 11.62 14.42 -1.98
C PRO A 105 11.57 15.94 -2.17
N TYR A 106 10.51 16.45 -2.75
CA TYR A 106 10.25 17.90 -2.82
C TYR A 106 9.38 18.38 -1.65
N LYS A 107 8.67 17.47 -0.99
CA LYS A 107 7.91 17.74 0.23
C LYS A 107 7.96 16.54 1.15
N VAL A 108 8.11 16.81 2.44
CA VAL A 108 8.09 15.79 3.50
C VAL A 108 7.06 16.22 4.54
N TYR A 109 6.15 15.34 4.89
CA TYR A 109 5.17 15.56 5.92
C TYR A 109 5.35 14.56 7.05
N LYS A 110 5.33 15.07 8.28
CA LYS A 110 5.21 14.22 9.46
C LYS A 110 3.73 13.97 9.73
N ILE A 111 3.38 12.70 9.79
CA ILE A 111 2.03 12.26 10.11
C ILE A 111 2.03 11.67 11.52
N THR A 112 1.21 12.22 12.39
CA THR A 112 1.03 11.70 13.75
C THR A 112 -0.41 11.24 13.91
N HIS A 113 -0.60 9.98 14.25
CA HIS A 113 -1.88 9.42 14.63
C HIS A 113 -1.89 9.22 16.16
N PRO A 114 -2.44 10.15 16.96
CA PRO A 114 -2.22 10.17 18.41
C PRO A 114 -2.52 8.84 19.08
N ARG A 115 -3.72 8.28 18.84
CA ARG A 115 -4.14 7.01 19.43
C ARG A 115 -3.24 5.85 19.03
N ARG A 116 -2.92 5.70 17.75
CA ARG A 116 -2.10 4.57 17.28
C ARG A 116 -0.65 4.68 17.69
N THR A 117 -0.13 5.90 17.80
CA THR A 117 1.21 6.14 18.32
C THR A 117 1.29 5.70 19.77
N GLU A 118 0.29 6.03 20.57
CA GLU A 118 0.20 5.59 21.97
C GLU A 118 0.06 4.07 22.08
N GLU A 119 -0.88 3.47 21.34
CA GLU A 119 -1.07 2.01 21.25
C GLU A 119 0.24 1.28 20.86
N PHE A 120 0.97 1.81 19.87
CA PHE A 120 2.24 1.25 19.43
C PHE A 120 3.31 1.34 20.51
N ASN A 121 3.45 2.49 21.18
CA ASN A 121 4.44 2.69 22.21
C ASN A 121 4.15 1.76 23.43
N GLN A 122 2.90 1.70 23.87
CA GLN A 122 2.47 0.79 24.95
C GLN A 122 2.75 -0.68 24.60
N TRP A 123 2.48 -1.07 23.34
CA TRP A 123 2.80 -2.41 22.86
C TRP A 123 4.32 -2.64 22.80
N LEU A 124 5.08 -1.68 22.30
CA LEU A 124 6.54 -1.76 22.18
C LEU A 124 7.21 -1.95 23.55
N ASP A 125 6.71 -1.28 24.59
CA ASP A 125 7.20 -1.42 25.97
C ASP A 125 7.03 -2.85 26.52
N THR A 126 6.12 -3.64 25.97
CA THR A 126 5.92 -5.04 26.34
C THR A 126 6.87 -6.00 25.61
N GLN A 127 7.61 -5.51 24.62
CA GLN A 127 8.47 -6.36 23.81
C GLN A 127 9.86 -6.53 24.45
N THR A 128 10.45 -7.72 24.27
CA THR A 128 11.81 -8.02 24.76
C THR A 128 12.88 -7.14 24.06
N SER A 129 12.66 -6.82 22.78
CA SER A 129 13.49 -5.89 22.03
C SER A 129 12.63 -4.71 21.60
N GLN A 130 13.10 -3.50 21.82
CA GLN A 130 12.45 -2.26 21.36
C GLN A 130 13.11 -1.71 20.10
N HIS A 131 13.94 -2.51 19.43
CA HIS A 131 14.63 -2.09 18.21
C HIS A 131 13.63 -1.82 17.08
N THR A 132 13.71 -0.62 16.53
CA THR A 132 12.92 -0.17 15.38
C THR A 132 13.81 0.36 14.27
N GLU A 133 13.38 0.20 13.03
CA GLU A 133 14.03 0.77 11.85
C GLU A 133 13.04 1.60 11.03
N LEU A 134 13.54 2.66 10.38
CA LEU A 134 12.75 3.41 9.40
C LEU A 134 12.73 2.65 8.08
N LEU A 135 11.56 2.18 7.70
CA LEU A 135 11.36 1.42 6.47
C LEU A 135 10.32 2.10 5.57
N ILE A 136 10.43 1.87 4.27
CA ILE A 136 9.62 2.50 3.24
C ILE A 136 8.56 1.53 2.76
N HIS A 137 7.31 1.99 2.74
CA HIS A 137 6.20 1.33 2.07
C HIS A 137 5.81 2.13 0.83
N GLY A 138 5.86 1.48 -0.34
CA GLY A 138 5.38 2.03 -1.61
C GLY A 138 3.95 1.58 -1.85
N THR A 139 3.09 2.52 -2.20
CA THR A 139 1.70 2.26 -2.55
C THR A 139 1.20 3.27 -3.57
N ARG A 140 0.11 2.98 -4.25
CA ARG A 140 -0.51 3.93 -5.16
C ARG A 140 -1.12 5.10 -4.40
N ASN A 141 -1.04 6.30 -4.99
CA ASN A 141 -1.53 7.52 -4.34
C ASN A 141 -2.99 7.43 -3.84
N PRO A 142 -3.96 6.81 -4.56
CA PRO A 142 -5.33 6.68 -4.07
C PRO A 142 -5.47 5.92 -2.74
N ASN A 143 -4.53 5.03 -2.41
CA ASN A 143 -4.56 4.27 -1.16
C ASN A 143 -4.13 5.09 0.07
N ILE A 144 -3.47 6.22 -0.14
CA ILE A 144 -2.88 7.01 0.95
C ILE A 144 -3.94 7.41 1.98
N PHE A 145 -5.09 7.92 1.55
CA PHE A 145 -6.16 8.31 2.49
C PHE A 145 -6.64 7.15 3.36
N SER A 146 -6.89 5.99 2.76
CA SER A 146 -7.28 4.79 3.50
C SER A 146 -6.20 4.37 4.49
N ILE A 147 -4.93 4.41 4.09
CA ILE A 147 -3.81 4.04 4.96
C ILE A 147 -3.65 5.05 6.10
N LEU A 148 -3.76 6.35 5.84
CA LEU A 148 -3.72 7.35 6.90
C LEU A 148 -4.86 7.16 7.91
N LYS A 149 -6.06 6.82 7.44
CA LYS A 149 -7.22 6.59 8.30
C LYS A 149 -7.16 5.26 9.05
N CYS A 150 -6.86 4.17 8.33
CA CYS A 150 -7.00 2.80 8.85
C CYS A 150 -5.67 2.12 9.21
N GLY A 151 -4.53 2.70 8.82
CA GLY A 151 -3.22 2.07 8.88
C GLY A 151 -3.01 1.06 7.76
N LEU A 152 -1.82 0.46 7.72
CA LEU A 152 -1.53 -0.65 6.84
C LEU A 152 -2.23 -1.92 7.36
N ILE A 153 -2.94 -2.61 6.48
CA ILE A 153 -3.72 -3.81 6.80
C ILE A 153 -3.20 -4.96 5.96
N ILE A 154 -2.98 -6.12 6.59
CA ILE A 154 -2.68 -7.36 5.88
C ILE A 154 -3.95 -7.81 5.16
N ARG A 155 -3.86 -8.04 3.85
CA ARG A 155 -5.00 -8.39 2.98
C ARG A 155 -6.18 -7.41 3.11
N PRO A 156 -6.00 -6.15 2.77
CA PRO A 156 -7.12 -5.22 2.76
C PRO A 156 -8.18 -5.74 1.76
N THR A 157 -9.44 -5.76 2.19
CA THR A 157 -10.55 -6.15 1.31
C THR A 157 -10.83 -5.13 0.22
N ASN A 158 -10.21 -3.96 0.32
CA ASN A 158 -10.49 -2.76 -0.49
C ASN A 158 -9.32 -2.38 -1.41
N ALA A 159 -8.28 -3.20 -1.54
CA ALA A 159 -7.17 -2.91 -2.43
C ALA A 159 -6.65 -4.18 -3.11
N VAL A 160 -6.11 -4.02 -4.31
CA VAL A 160 -5.35 -5.09 -4.98
C VAL A 160 -4.01 -5.23 -4.28
N ILE A 161 -3.71 -6.46 -3.87
CA ILE A 161 -2.41 -6.81 -3.31
C ILE A 161 -1.53 -7.24 -4.47
N SER A 162 -0.50 -6.46 -4.76
CA SER A 162 0.56 -6.84 -5.69
C SER A 162 1.82 -7.16 -4.89
N GLY A 163 2.50 -8.25 -5.25
CA GLY A 163 3.77 -8.61 -4.64
C GLY A 163 3.64 -9.41 -3.34
N ALA A 164 3.01 -10.58 -3.42
CA ALA A 164 2.94 -11.54 -2.30
C ALA A 164 4.02 -12.63 -2.38
N ALA A 165 5.24 -12.28 -2.81
CA ALA A 165 6.31 -13.24 -3.03
C ALA A 165 6.66 -14.08 -1.79
N TYR A 166 6.49 -13.53 -0.62
CA TYR A 166 6.77 -14.19 0.67
C TYR A 166 5.50 -14.45 1.48
N GLY A 167 4.33 -14.47 0.82
CA GLY A 167 3.05 -14.70 1.48
C GLY A 167 2.36 -13.45 1.98
N GLU A 168 1.40 -13.63 2.89
CA GLU A 168 0.59 -12.54 3.43
C GLU A 168 1.36 -11.70 4.43
N GLY A 169 1.48 -10.42 4.15
CA GLY A 169 2.18 -9.49 5.03
C GLY A 169 2.13 -8.05 4.53
N ILE A 170 2.59 -7.15 5.37
CA ILE A 170 2.87 -5.77 4.99
C ILE A 170 4.33 -5.72 4.58
N TYR A 171 4.57 -5.28 3.34
CA TYR A 171 5.91 -5.28 2.74
C TYR A 171 6.54 -3.91 2.90
N HIS A 172 7.76 -3.89 3.40
CA HIS A 172 8.59 -2.71 3.50
C HIS A 172 9.94 -2.92 2.82
N SER A 173 10.63 -1.84 2.52
CA SER A 173 12.00 -1.86 2.02
C SER A 173 12.83 -0.79 2.72
N ALA A 174 14.09 -1.06 2.94
CA ALA A 174 15.07 -0.04 3.30
C ALA A 174 15.46 0.85 2.10
N HIS A 175 15.08 0.44 0.87
CA HIS A 175 15.49 1.12 -0.36
C HIS A 175 14.29 1.70 -1.09
N THR A 176 14.38 2.99 -1.43
CA THR A 176 13.34 3.72 -2.18
C THR A 176 13.08 3.10 -3.54
N ASP A 177 14.12 2.69 -4.26
CA ASP A 177 14.01 2.13 -5.61
C ASP A 177 13.08 0.91 -5.67
N LYS A 178 13.13 0.04 -4.65
CA LYS A 178 12.23 -1.11 -4.57
C LYS A 178 10.79 -0.68 -4.32
N SER A 179 10.58 0.26 -3.43
CA SER A 179 9.24 0.78 -3.10
C SER A 179 8.63 1.60 -4.25
N LEU A 180 9.46 2.20 -5.11
CA LEU A 180 9.04 2.99 -6.27
C LEU A 180 8.18 2.17 -7.24
N GLY A 181 8.51 0.89 -7.45
CA GLY A 181 7.73 0.00 -8.33
C GLY A 181 6.28 -0.19 -7.90
N TYR A 182 5.94 0.11 -6.65
CA TYR A 182 4.59 -0.05 -6.11
C TYR A 182 3.76 1.24 -6.08
N THR A 183 4.34 2.38 -6.49
CA THR A 183 3.65 3.69 -6.43
C THR A 183 2.75 3.99 -7.64
N GLY A 184 2.65 3.05 -8.58
CA GLY A 184 1.83 3.22 -9.78
C GLY A 184 2.44 4.19 -10.80
N SER A 185 1.63 4.65 -11.75
CA SER A 185 2.05 5.47 -12.90
C SER A 185 1.97 6.98 -12.68
N ASN A 186 1.44 7.44 -11.53
CA ASN A 186 1.36 8.87 -11.26
C ASN A 186 2.74 9.56 -11.35
N PRO A 187 2.83 10.78 -11.91
CA PRO A 187 4.08 11.52 -11.96
C PRO A 187 4.60 11.84 -10.55
N ASP A 188 3.71 12.24 -9.64
CA ASP A 188 4.05 12.44 -8.24
C ASP A 188 3.98 11.11 -7.50
N LYS A 189 5.08 10.74 -6.83
CA LYS A 189 5.22 9.51 -6.07
C LYS A 189 5.13 9.82 -4.58
N ILE A 190 4.27 9.10 -3.87
CA ILE A 190 4.13 9.22 -2.42
C ILE A 190 4.68 7.95 -1.77
N PHE A 191 5.59 8.11 -0.82
CA PHE A 191 6.13 7.04 0.00
C PHE A 191 5.69 7.24 1.45
N LEU A 192 5.41 6.13 2.10
CA LEU A 192 5.22 6.11 3.55
C LEU A 192 6.49 5.60 4.20
N ILE A 193 7.13 6.44 5.01
CA ILE A 193 8.27 6.06 5.83
C ILE A 193 7.75 5.82 7.23
N GLN A 194 7.99 4.63 7.74
CA GLN A 194 7.40 4.16 8.99
C GLN A 194 8.47 3.63 9.92
N ASN A 195 8.26 3.86 11.21
CA ASN A 195 9.05 3.23 12.25
C ASN A 195 8.50 1.82 12.47
N VAL A 196 9.29 0.81 12.11
CA VAL A 196 8.89 -0.60 12.13
C VAL A 196 9.67 -1.32 13.21
N HIS A 197 8.96 -1.99 14.13
CA HIS A 197 9.58 -2.85 15.13
C HIS A 197 10.21 -4.07 14.47
N MET A 198 11.48 -4.30 14.73
CA MET A 198 12.27 -5.32 14.05
C MET A 198 12.31 -6.67 14.77
N GLY A 199 11.91 -6.76 16.02
CA GLY A 199 11.83 -8.04 16.75
C GLY A 199 12.95 -9.04 16.42
N THR A 200 12.60 -10.32 16.34
CA THR A 200 13.51 -11.38 15.88
C THR A 200 13.20 -11.71 14.42
N PRO A 201 14.10 -11.41 13.47
CA PRO A 201 13.87 -11.69 12.07
C PRO A 201 14.12 -13.16 11.72
N TYR A 202 13.29 -13.72 10.87
CA TYR A 202 13.66 -14.88 10.08
C TYR A 202 14.42 -14.40 8.84
N VAL A 203 15.69 -14.74 8.75
CA VAL A 203 16.51 -14.36 7.61
C VAL A 203 16.36 -15.40 6.51
N TYR A 204 15.83 -15.00 5.36
CA TYR A 204 15.69 -15.85 4.19
C TYR A 204 16.71 -15.46 3.13
N ASP A 205 17.56 -16.40 2.80
CA ASP A 205 18.60 -16.28 1.77
C ASP A 205 18.19 -17.09 0.54
N GLY A 206 17.34 -16.53 -0.31
CA GLY A 206 16.93 -17.20 -1.53
C GLY A 206 15.80 -16.52 -2.27
N TRP A 207 15.61 -16.93 -3.53
CA TRP A 207 14.48 -16.54 -4.35
C TRP A 207 13.31 -17.46 -4.08
N TYR A 208 12.19 -16.89 -3.68
CA TYR A 208 10.96 -17.65 -3.56
C TYR A 208 10.29 -17.76 -4.93
N ARG A 209 10.39 -18.95 -5.58
CA ARG A 209 9.89 -19.15 -6.95
C ARG A 209 8.55 -19.88 -7.03
N ASP A 210 8.09 -20.51 -5.96
CA ASP A 210 6.95 -21.42 -6.03
C ASP A 210 5.62 -20.80 -5.59
N GLY A 211 5.57 -19.49 -5.33
CA GLY A 211 4.34 -18.77 -4.96
C GLY A 211 3.66 -19.25 -3.66
N LYS A 212 4.25 -20.22 -2.99
CA LYS A 212 3.76 -20.71 -1.70
C LYS A 212 4.42 -19.89 -0.60
N GLY A 213 3.75 -18.88 -0.15
CA GLY A 213 4.23 -18.03 0.94
C GLY A 213 4.72 -18.84 2.13
N ILE A 214 5.72 -18.33 2.85
CA ILE A 214 6.11 -18.90 4.13
C ILE A 214 4.94 -18.72 5.06
N SER A 215 4.29 -19.81 5.48
CA SER A 215 3.13 -19.71 6.35
C SER A 215 3.53 -19.16 7.72
N ARG A 216 2.73 -18.26 8.25
CA ARG A 216 2.94 -17.67 9.59
C ARG A 216 3.04 -18.73 10.69
N GLN A 217 2.43 -19.90 10.49
CA GLN A 217 2.48 -21.04 11.41
C GLN A 217 3.85 -21.75 11.43
N GLN A 218 4.67 -21.57 10.39
CA GLN A 218 6.03 -22.13 10.32
C GLN A 218 7.08 -21.19 10.91
N MET A 219 6.68 -19.96 11.30
CA MET A 219 7.60 -18.94 11.78
C MET A 219 7.30 -18.60 13.25
N ASN A 220 8.17 -19.02 14.15
CA ASN A 220 8.25 -18.45 15.51
C ASN A 220 8.95 -17.08 15.51
N TYR A 221 8.81 -16.30 14.44
CA TYR A 221 9.50 -15.04 14.23
C TYR A 221 8.52 -13.91 13.99
N ASN A 222 8.90 -12.69 14.37
CA ASN A 222 8.03 -11.53 14.28
C ASN A 222 7.91 -11.00 12.85
N HIS A 223 8.95 -11.19 12.02
CA HIS A 223 8.97 -10.79 10.61
C HIS A 223 9.97 -11.59 9.78
N LEU A 224 9.82 -11.50 8.47
CA LEU A 224 10.74 -12.09 7.50
C LEU A 224 11.67 -10.98 6.96
N LYS A 225 12.98 -11.19 7.06
CA LYS A 225 13.99 -10.37 6.40
C LYS A 225 14.54 -11.14 5.20
N SER A 226 14.20 -10.70 3.98
CA SER A 226 14.82 -11.23 2.77
C SER A 226 16.13 -10.49 2.49
N ILE A 227 17.21 -11.23 2.28
CA ILE A 227 18.52 -10.71 1.83
C ILE A 227 18.57 -10.78 0.29
N GLY A 228 17.46 -10.72 -0.39
CA GLY A 228 17.40 -10.87 -1.84
C GLY A 228 18.22 -9.82 -2.58
N HIS A 229 18.88 -10.27 -3.64
CA HIS A 229 19.69 -9.52 -4.60
C HIS A 229 18.86 -8.64 -5.53
#